data_ab71c546f51008d941d4b7c064b7b543
#
_entry.id   ab71c546f51008d941d4b7c064b7b543
#
_cell.length_a   1.000
_cell.length_b   1.000
_cell.length_c   1.000
_cell.angle_alpha   90.00
_cell.angle_beta   90.00
_cell.angle_gamma   90.00
#
_symmetry.space_group_name_H-M   'P 1'
#
loop_
_entity.id
_entity.type
_entity.pdbx_description
1 polymer ?
#
loop_
_entity_poly.entity_id
_entity_poly.type
_entity_poly.pdbx_seq_one_letter_code
_entity_poly.pdbx_strand_id
1 'polypeptide(L)'
;MKRFEVAGYDMPCVDLAVNVDVFPKPNGGTGVRAMSWQGGGKVASGMMACARLGAKCAMMGAVGSDDYGQFCIRDFERHGIDVSGMKVREGETTSLSIVLSDRETDGRSIVYRRGTAQPPSFAELDEGILEDCQWFFVAHMTAASVEAMHHAKAAGAKVIVDADSFSSEMMDNIQNIDVFIGSEFFYNALFRDKDYEKNCRALCGKGPSIVVFTLGAKGCVGCSLEEGYFEIPSFDVPVADTVGAGDVFHGAYVVGLLRGLSPKEAARLATGVSCIKCTRIGGRAGIPDWDTVQKYLQTGEIDYTEIDQRVEFYGRKLQL
;
A
#
# COMPACT_ATOMS: atom_id res chain seq x y z
N MET A 1 17.43 -10.30 17.20
CA MET A 1 16.89 -9.22 16.31
C MET A 1 16.12 -9.95 15.22
N LYS A 2 14.89 -9.58 14.93
CA LYS A 2 14.07 -10.22 13.89
C LYS A 2 14.73 -10.02 12.51
N ARG A 3 14.67 -11.03 11.64
CA ARG A 3 15.26 -11.02 10.28
C ARG A 3 14.58 -9.98 9.39
N PHE A 4 13.26 -9.85 9.51
CA PHE A 4 12.46 -8.90 8.74
C PHE A 4 11.87 -7.81 9.64
N GLU A 5 11.86 -6.58 9.15
CA GLU A 5 11.16 -5.48 9.81
C GLU A 5 9.67 -5.53 9.45
N VAL A 6 9.34 -5.86 8.20
CA VAL A 6 7.95 -6.00 7.74
C VAL A 6 7.79 -7.27 6.91
N ALA A 7 6.80 -8.08 7.22
CA ALA A 7 6.31 -9.16 6.36
C ALA A 7 4.92 -8.80 5.83
N GLY A 8 4.69 -8.94 4.53
CA GLY A 8 3.41 -8.66 3.89
C GLY A 8 2.74 -9.91 3.33
N TYR A 9 1.40 -9.94 3.35
CA TYR A 9 0.61 -10.99 2.70
C TYR A 9 -0.40 -10.37 1.74
N ASP A 10 -0.27 -10.70 0.43
CA ASP A 10 -1.15 -10.19 -0.64
C ASP A 10 -1.15 -11.12 -1.85
N MET A 11 -2.08 -10.85 -2.76
CA MET A 11 -2.11 -11.40 -4.11
C MET A 11 -1.70 -10.29 -5.08
N PRO A 12 -0.39 -10.13 -5.38
CA PRO A 12 0.06 -9.06 -6.24
C PRO A 12 -0.47 -9.21 -7.66
N CYS A 13 -0.62 -8.10 -8.35
CA CYS A 13 -1.07 -8.06 -9.74
C CYS A 13 -0.16 -7.17 -10.57
N VAL A 14 -0.36 -7.13 -11.87
CA VAL A 14 0.23 -6.14 -12.75
C VAL A 14 -0.78 -5.04 -13.00
N ASP A 15 -0.34 -3.79 -12.90
CA ASP A 15 -1.11 -2.61 -13.27
C ASP A 15 -0.51 -1.97 -14.52
N LEU A 16 -1.31 -1.87 -15.57
CA LEU A 16 -1.04 -0.99 -16.70
C LEU A 16 -1.71 0.36 -16.40
N ALA A 17 -0.93 1.30 -15.89
CA ALA A 17 -1.38 2.68 -15.69
C ALA A 17 -1.36 3.44 -17.01
N VAL A 18 -2.47 4.05 -17.37
CA VAL A 18 -2.64 4.79 -18.63
C VAL A 18 -3.24 6.16 -18.31
N ASN A 19 -2.48 7.21 -18.52
CA ASN A 19 -2.96 8.57 -18.41
C ASN A 19 -3.47 9.04 -19.78
N VAL A 20 -4.74 9.45 -19.85
CA VAL A 20 -5.41 9.87 -21.07
C VAL A 20 -5.75 11.36 -21.05
N ASP A 21 -6.07 11.93 -22.20
CA ASP A 21 -6.53 13.32 -22.30
C ASP A 21 -7.88 13.51 -21.61
N VAL A 22 -8.81 12.61 -21.90
CA VAL A 22 -10.17 12.57 -21.35
C VAL A 22 -10.66 11.11 -21.40
N PHE A 23 -11.50 10.70 -20.48
CA PHE A 23 -12.09 9.36 -20.54
C PHE A 23 -12.85 9.16 -21.87
N PRO A 24 -12.57 8.07 -22.63
CA PRO A 24 -13.24 7.81 -23.89
C PRO A 24 -14.74 7.56 -23.67
N LYS A 25 -15.56 8.22 -24.47
CA LYS A 25 -17.01 7.93 -24.54
C LYS A 25 -17.23 6.62 -25.32
N PRO A 26 -18.39 5.96 -25.14
CA PRO A 26 -18.75 4.81 -25.99
C PRO A 26 -18.65 5.16 -27.49
N ASN A 27 -18.05 4.28 -28.26
CA ASN A 27 -17.75 4.45 -29.69
C ASN A 27 -16.77 5.59 -30.04
N GLY A 28 -16.06 6.14 -29.05
CA GLY A 28 -15.03 7.17 -29.22
C GLY A 28 -13.64 6.64 -28.94
N GLY A 29 -12.65 7.51 -29.12
CA GLY A 29 -11.25 7.28 -28.78
C GLY A 29 -10.68 8.46 -28.00
N THR A 30 -9.52 8.28 -27.39
CA THR A 30 -8.78 9.31 -26.68
C THR A 30 -7.28 9.13 -26.87
N GLY A 31 -6.51 10.22 -26.72
CA GLY A 31 -5.04 10.16 -26.75
C GLY A 31 -4.48 9.62 -25.46
N VAL A 32 -3.44 8.79 -25.56
CA VAL A 32 -2.64 8.34 -24.41
C VAL A 32 -1.49 9.32 -24.23
N ARG A 33 -1.38 9.92 -23.04
CA ARG A 33 -0.30 10.87 -22.69
C ARG A 33 0.91 10.16 -22.11
N ALA A 34 0.64 9.22 -21.22
CA ALA A 34 1.67 8.42 -20.57
C ALA A 34 1.14 7.03 -20.26
N MET A 35 2.04 6.06 -20.24
CA MET A 35 1.73 4.68 -19.93
C MET A 35 2.86 4.07 -19.13
N SER A 36 2.51 3.22 -18.15
CA SER A 36 3.49 2.59 -17.28
C SER A 36 3.03 1.20 -16.85
N TRP A 37 3.93 0.22 -16.94
CA TRP A 37 3.75 -1.12 -16.45
C TRP A 37 4.34 -1.26 -15.06
N GLN A 38 3.51 -1.45 -14.04
CA GLN A 38 3.96 -1.51 -12.64
C GLN A 38 3.33 -2.70 -11.93
N GLY A 39 3.92 -3.10 -10.81
CA GLY A 39 3.23 -4.00 -9.91
C GLY A 39 2.10 -3.28 -9.19
N GLY A 40 1.01 -4.02 -8.95
CA GLY A 40 -0.15 -3.61 -8.16
C GLY A 40 -0.36 -4.53 -6.96
N GLY A 41 -1.49 -4.34 -6.29
CA GLY A 41 -1.84 -4.97 -5.03
C GLY A 41 -1.64 -4.01 -3.86
N LYS A 42 -2.54 -4.05 -2.88
CA LYS A 42 -2.58 -3.10 -1.76
C LYS A 42 -1.34 -3.25 -0.87
N VAL A 43 -1.23 -4.40 -0.21
CA VAL A 43 -0.06 -4.70 0.63
C VAL A 43 1.20 -4.73 -0.22
N ALA A 44 1.14 -5.28 -1.44
CA ALA A 44 2.27 -5.35 -2.35
C ALA A 44 2.86 -3.96 -2.67
N SER A 45 2.02 -2.94 -2.88
CA SER A 45 2.48 -1.56 -3.10
C SER A 45 2.97 -0.88 -1.80
N GLY A 46 2.32 -1.19 -0.66
CA GLY A 46 2.81 -0.76 0.65
C GLY A 46 4.17 -1.37 1.00
N MET A 47 4.40 -2.64 0.69
CA MET A 47 5.70 -3.31 0.88
C MET A 47 6.80 -2.70 0.02
N MET A 48 6.45 -2.27 -1.21
CA MET A 48 7.37 -1.50 -2.05
C MET A 48 7.78 -0.19 -1.38
N ALA A 49 6.83 0.52 -0.76
CA ALA A 49 7.15 1.73 0.01
C ALA A 49 8.04 1.42 1.21
N CYS A 50 7.76 0.32 1.95
CA CYS A 50 8.62 -0.11 3.06
C CYS A 50 10.06 -0.33 2.58
N ALA A 51 10.26 -1.09 1.51
CA ALA A 51 11.58 -1.39 0.97
C ALA A 51 12.30 -0.13 0.45
N ARG A 52 11.61 0.75 -0.26
CA ARG A 52 12.14 2.03 -0.74
C ARG A 52 12.60 2.95 0.40
N LEU A 53 11.92 2.90 1.53
CA LEU A 53 12.30 3.64 2.73
C LEU A 53 13.33 2.90 3.60
N GLY A 54 13.92 1.82 3.08
CA GLY A 54 15.05 1.10 3.67
C GLY A 54 14.67 0.05 4.72
N ALA A 55 13.42 -0.39 4.79
CA ALA A 55 13.04 -1.51 5.67
C ALA A 55 13.42 -2.87 5.06
N LYS A 56 13.76 -3.82 5.91
CA LYS A 56 13.98 -5.22 5.51
C LYS A 56 12.64 -5.93 5.39
N CYS A 57 12.26 -6.29 4.17
CA CYS A 57 10.92 -6.77 3.84
C CYS A 57 10.91 -8.20 3.33
N ALA A 58 9.85 -8.95 3.67
CA ALA A 58 9.50 -10.22 3.04
C ALA A 58 8.07 -10.21 2.54
N MET A 59 7.82 -10.82 1.38
CA MET A 59 6.49 -10.91 0.80
C MET A 59 6.00 -12.36 0.76
N MET A 60 4.76 -12.57 1.19
CA MET A 60 4.05 -13.84 1.09
C MET A 60 2.79 -13.66 0.24
N GLY A 61 2.39 -14.70 -0.46
CA GLY A 61 1.23 -14.69 -1.34
C GLY A 61 1.40 -15.65 -2.50
N ALA A 62 0.66 -15.42 -3.59
CA ALA A 62 0.82 -16.24 -4.78
C ALA A 62 0.66 -15.42 -6.06
N VAL A 63 1.33 -15.91 -7.11
CA VAL A 63 1.20 -15.45 -8.49
C VAL A 63 1.04 -16.65 -9.42
N GLY A 64 0.59 -16.43 -10.65
CA GLY A 64 0.66 -17.45 -11.71
C GLY A 64 2.08 -17.64 -12.23
N SER A 65 2.28 -18.71 -13.02
CA SER A 65 3.54 -18.96 -13.73
C SER A 65 3.66 -18.18 -15.04
N ASP A 66 2.71 -17.28 -15.32
CA ASP A 66 2.70 -16.41 -16.51
C ASP A 66 3.69 -15.24 -16.40
N ASP A 67 3.85 -14.49 -17.51
CA ASP A 67 4.75 -13.32 -17.57
C ASP A 67 4.41 -12.27 -16.51
N TYR A 68 3.15 -12.10 -16.14
CA TYR A 68 2.73 -11.17 -15.11
C TYR A 68 3.19 -11.61 -13.72
N GLY A 69 3.12 -12.91 -13.43
CA GLY A 69 3.64 -13.46 -12.18
C GLY A 69 5.15 -13.32 -12.07
N GLN A 70 5.87 -13.62 -13.15
CA GLN A 70 7.32 -13.42 -13.22
C GLN A 70 7.70 -11.96 -13.02
N PHE A 71 6.96 -11.04 -13.65
CA PHE A 71 7.14 -9.62 -13.44
C PHE A 71 6.98 -9.21 -11.97
N CYS A 72 5.90 -9.65 -11.31
CA CYS A 72 5.66 -9.33 -9.90
C CYS A 72 6.81 -9.80 -9.00
N ILE A 73 7.30 -11.03 -9.17
CA ILE A 73 8.43 -11.56 -8.40
C ILE A 73 9.69 -10.74 -8.64
N ARG A 74 10.07 -10.51 -9.90
CA ARG A 74 11.28 -9.74 -10.24
C ARG A 74 11.21 -8.28 -9.78
N ASP A 75 10.01 -7.69 -9.76
CA ASP A 75 9.82 -6.33 -9.28
C ASP A 75 10.10 -6.23 -7.77
N PHE A 76 9.65 -7.21 -6.97
CA PHE A 76 10.01 -7.29 -5.56
C PHE A 76 11.51 -7.51 -5.35
N GLU A 77 12.12 -8.47 -6.04
CA GLU A 77 13.56 -8.77 -5.94
C GLU A 77 14.43 -7.54 -6.28
N ARG A 78 14.05 -6.78 -7.32
CA ARG A 78 14.73 -5.53 -7.72
C ARG A 78 14.78 -4.50 -6.60
N HIS A 79 13.78 -4.49 -5.74
CA HIS A 79 13.70 -3.58 -4.60
C HIS A 79 14.16 -4.22 -3.29
N GLY A 80 14.80 -5.40 -3.36
CA GLY A 80 15.37 -6.08 -2.20
C GLY A 80 14.34 -6.69 -1.24
N ILE A 81 13.11 -6.94 -1.71
CA ILE A 81 12.09 -7.65 -0.94
C ILE A 81 12.34 -9.16 -1.08
N ASP A 82 12.42 -9.86 0.04
CA ASP A 82 12.53 -11.32 0.06
C ASP A 82 11.21 -11.94 -0.44
N VAL A 83 11.30 -12.78 -1.47
CA VAL A 83 10.18 -13.44 -2.13
C VAL A 83 10.09 -14.94 -1.82
N SER A 84 10.90 -15.43 -0.88
CA SER A 84 10.92 -16.87 -0.52
C SER A 84 9.55 -17.40 -0.05
N GLY A 85 8.72 -16.51 0.51
CA GLY A 85 7.34 -16.81 0.92
C GLY A 85 6.32 -16.79 -0.22
N MET A 86 6.70 -16.36 -1.43
CA MET A 86 5.79 -16.32 -2.57
C MET A 86 5.62 -17.69 -3.22
N LYS A 87 4.39 -18.03 -3.58
CA LYS A 87 4.05 -19.26 -4.30
C LYS A 87 3.82 -18.95 -5.78
N VAL A 88 4.48 -19.67 -6.67
CA VAL A 88 4.20 -19.66 -8.11
C VAL A 88 3.27 -20.81 -8.42
N ARG A 89 2.07 -20.51 -8.90
CA ARG A 89 1.05 -21.50 -9.26
C ARG A 89 1.23 -21.91 -10.71
N GLU A 90 1.71 -23.12 -10.92
CA GLU A 90 2.00 -23.65 -12.26
C GLU A 90 0.74 -23.74 -13.13
N GLY A 91 0.81 -23.25 -14.37
CA GLY A 91 -0.30 -23.21 -15.31
C GLY A 91 -1.39 -22.17 -15.01
N GLU A 92 -1.27 -21.44 -13.90
CA GLU A 92 -2.22 -20.39 -13.51
C GLU A 92 -1.76 -19.01 -13.97
N THR A 93 -2.69 -18.04 -13.97
CA THR A 93 -2.44 -16.66 -14.38
C THR A 93 -2.50 -15.69 -13.23
N THR A 94 -1.74 -14.61 -13.34
CA THR A 94 -1.74 -13.47 -12.42
C THR A 94 -2.77 -12.42 -12.85
N SER A 95 -3.34 -11.69 -11.91
CA SER A 95 -4.29 -10.61 -12.19
C SER A 95 -3.62 -9.45 -12.93
N LEU A 96 -4.40 -8.80 -13.80
CA LEU A 96 -4.03 -7.59 -14.53
C LEU A 96 -5.09 -6.51 -14.32
N SER A 97 -4.68 -5.30 -14.01
CA SER A 97 -5.53 -4.11 -14.05
C SER A 97 -5.06 -3.15 -15.13
N ILE A 98 -5.99 -2.54 -15.83
CA ILE A 98 -5.76 -1.36 -16.66
C ILE A 98 -6.37 -0.19 -15.89
N VAL A 99 -5.53 0.71 -15.44
CA VAL A 99 -5.93 1.86 -14.63
C VAL A 99 -5.88 3.10 -15.50
N LEU A 100 -7.04 3.60 -15.87
CA LEU A 100 -7.18 4.83 -16.64
C LEU A 100 -7.30 6.01 -15.68
N SER A 101 -6.51 7.05 -15.88
CA SER A 101 -6.63 8.34 -15.19
C SER A 101 -6.69 9.48 -16.21
N ASP A 102 -7.40 10.56 -15.90
CA ASP A 102 -7.47 11.75 -16.74
C ASP A 102 -7.17 13.03 -15.94
N ARG A 103 -7.06 14.15 -16.64
CA ARG A 103 -6.77 15.46 -16.04
C ARG A 103 -8.01 16.27 -15.69
N GLU A 104 -9.15 15.96 -16.30
CA GLU A 104 -10.34 16.80 -16.15
C GLU A 104 -11.10 16.50 -14.87
N THR A 105 -11.12 15.20 -14.48
CA THR A 105 -11.95 14.76 -13.37
C THR A 105 -11.14 14.42 -12.11
N ASP A 106 -9.79 14.40 -12.18
CA ASP A 106 -8.90 13.82 -11.18
C ASP A 106 -9.32 12.39 -10.78
N GLY A 107 -10.14 11.78 -11.63
CA GLY A 107 -10.74 10.47 -11.43
C GLY A 107 -9.88 9.35 -12.00
N ARG A 108 -10.23 8.14 -11.57
CA ARG A 108 -9.67 6.92 -12.16
C ARG A 108 -10.78 5.93 -12.45
N SER A 109 -10.59 5.15 -13.51
CA SER A 109 -11.40 3.98 -13.84
C SER A 109 -10.50 2.77 -13.95
N ILE A 110 -10.92 1.65 -13.37
CA ILE A 110 -10.13 0.42 -13.37
C ILE A 110 -10.90 -0.67 -14.12
N VAL A 111 -10.27 -1.22 -15.15
CA VAL A 111 -10.71 -2.43 -15.84
C VAL A 111 -9.73 -3.53 -15.46
N TYR A 112 -10.22 -4.65 -14.93
CA TYR A 112 -9.34 -5.70 -14.46
C TYR A 112 -9.76 -7.09 -14.97
N ARG A 113 -8.76 -7.95 -15.15
CA ARG A 113 -8.90 -9.38 -15.34
C ARG A 113 -8.34 -10.08 -14.10
N ARG A 114 -9.20 -10.82 -13.41
CA ARG A 114 -8.74 -11.67 -12.31
C ARG A 114 -7.87 -12.79 -12.86
N GLY A 115 -6.76 -13.04 -12.18
CA GLY A 115 -5.95 -14.22 -12.40
C GLY A 115 -6.64 -15.48 -11.85
N THR A 116 -6.13 -16.64 -12.21
CA THR A 116 -6.61 -17.94 -11.74
C THR A 116 -5.79 -18.49 -10.58
N ALA A 117 -4.59 -17.92 -10.33
CA ALA A 117 -3.76 -18.27 -9.19
C ALA A 117 -4.51 -18.09 -7.87
N GLN A 118 -4.67 -19.17 -7.12
CA GLN A 118 -5.36 -19.16 -5.83
C GLN A 118 -4.45 -18.67 -4.70
N PRO A 119 -4.99 -17.93 -3.74
CA PRO A 119 -4.23 -17.52 -2.55
C PRO A 119 -3.77 -18.77 -1.77
N PRO A 120 -2.58 -18.70 -1.13
CA PRO A 120 -2.14 -19.79 -0.29
C PRO A 120 -3.04 -19.92 0.96
N SER A 121 -3.30 -21.17 1.37
CA SER A 121 -3.83 -21.48 2.69
C SER A 121 -2.77 -21.17 3.76
N PHE A 122 -3.17 -21.09 5.03
CA PHE A 122 -2.20 -20.87 6.11
C PHE A 122 -1.10 -21.95 6.13
N ALA A 123 -1.44 -23.21 5.93
CA ALA A 123 -0.49 -24.31 5.89
C ALA A 123 0.57 -24.22 4.77
N GLU A 124 0.33 -23.38 3.75
CA GLU A 124 1.29 -23.12 2.67
C GLU A 124 2.15 -21.88 2.94
N LEU A 125 1.83 -21.07 3.93
CA LEU A 125 2.63 -19.90 4.31
C LEU A 125 3.93 -20.33 4.98
N ASP A 126 4.94 -19.48 4.93
CA ASP A 126 6.20 -19.67 5.62
C ASP A 126 6.06 -19.12 7.05
N GLU A 127 5.83 -20.03 8.01
CA GLU A 127 5.72 -19.67 9.43
C GLU A 127 7.00 -19.00 9.95
N GLY A 128 8.19 -19.36 9.42
CA GLY A 128 9.45 -18.74 9.80
C GLY A 128 9.53 -17.25 9.44
N ILE A 129 8.87 -16.82 8.34
CA ILE A 129 8.75 -15.40 8.02
C ILE A 129 7.83 -14.71 9.03
N LEU A 130 6.69 -15.31 9.40
CA LEU A 130 5.74 -14.77 10.39
C LEU A 130 6.37 -14.67 11.79
N GLU A 131 7.15 -15.68 12.18
CA GLU A 131 7.84 -15.72 13.47
C GLU A 131 9.01 -14.72 13.55
N ASP A 132 9.64 -14.41 12.42
CA ASP A 132 10.86 -13.59 12.36
C ASP A 132 10.64 -12.20 11.72
N CYS A 133 9.40 -11.65 11.79
CA CYS A 133 9.08 -10.29 11.43
C CYS A 133 8.70 -9.42 12.65
N GLN A 134 8.95 -8.11 12.57
CA GLN A 134 8.51 -7.16 13.59
C GLN A 134 7.07 -6.69 13.37
N TRP A 135 6.68 -6.52 12.09
CA TRP A 135 5.36 -6.12 11.67
C TRP A 135 4.81 -7.08 10.64
N PHE A 136 3.55 -7.45 10.78
CA PHE A 136 2.78 -8.18 9.77
C PHE A 136 1.77 -7.23 9.14
N PHE A 137 1.84 -7.08 7.80
CA PHE A 137 1.00 -6.17 7.02
C PHE A 137 0.01 -6.97 6.17
N VAL A 138 -1.28 -6.67 6.33
CA VAL A 138 -2.37 -7.38 5.67
C VAL A 138 -3.50 -6.40 5.28
N ALA A 139 -4.25 -6.71 4.21
CA ALA A 139 -5.38 -5.89 3.75
C ALA A 139 -6.73 -6.63 3.78
N HIS A 140 -6.71 -7.95 3.66
CA HIS A 140 -7.92 -8.77 3.57
C HIS A 140 -7.99 -9.78 4.70
N MET A 141 -9.15 -9.89 5.35
CA MET A 141 -9.41 -10.85 6.42
C MET A 141 -9.96 -12.17 5.84
N THR A 142 -9.08 -12.92 5.17
CA THR A 142 -9.37 -14.30 4.79
C THR A 142 -9.04 -15.25 5.94
N ALA A 143 -9.49 -16.50 5.90
CA ALA A 143 -9.13 -17.49 6.93
C ALA A 143 -7.60 -17.60 7.08
N ALA A 144 -6.86 -17.66 5.97
CA ALA A 144 -5.41 -17.76 5.99
C ALA A 144 -4.73 -16.50 6.59
N SER A 145 -5.18 -15.31 6.22
CA SER A 145 -4.59 -14.07 6.74
C SER A 145 -4.90 -13.83 8.22
N VAL A 146 -6.09 -14.21 8.68
CA VAL A 146 -6.46 -14.14 10.10
C VAL A 146 -5.62 -15.12 10.92
N GLU A 147 -5.42 -16.34 10.45
CA GLU A 147 -4.56 -17.32 11.13
C GLU A 147 -3.11 -16.87 11.13
N ALA A 148 -2.59 -16.34 10.01
CA ALA A 148 -1.26 -15.75 9.92
C ALA A 148 -1.07 -14.57 10.88
N MET A 149 -2.08 -13.70 11.01
CA MET A 149 -2.08 -12.58 11.95
C MET A 149 -1.98 -13.08 13.40
N HIS A 150 -2.75 -14.10 13.78
CA HIS A 150 -2.67 -14.68 15.12
C HIS A 150 -1.28 -15.31 15.37
N HIS A 151 -0.74 -16.04 14.39
CA HIS A 151 0.59 -16.65 14.49
C HIS A 151 1.70 -15.60 14.65
N ALA A 152 1.71 -14.57 13.80
CA ALA A 152 2.67 -13.48 13.89
C ALA A 152 2.60 -12.74 15.25
N LYS A 153 1.38 -12.47 15.75
CA LYS A 153 1.19 -11.86 17.08
C LYS A 153 1.68 -12.76 18.21
N ALA A 154 1.44 -14.06 18.16
CA ALA A 154 1.94 -15.01 19.15
C ALA A 154 3.48 -15.03 19.19
N ALA A 155 4.13 -14.78 18.05
CA ALA A 155 5.58 -14.62 17.93
C ALA A 155 6.09 -13.20 18.29
N GLY A 156 5.19 -12.30 18.72
CA GLY A 156 5.52 -10.93 19.16
C GLY A 156 5.59 -9.89 18.05
N ALA A 157 5.10 -10.17 16.86
CA ALA A 157 4.92 -9.16 15.81
C ALA A 157 3.72 -8.26 16.12
N LYS A 158 3.76 -7.02 15.60
CA LYS A 158 2.61 -6.12 15.56
C LYS A 158 1.91 -6.26 14.21
N VAL A 159 0.61 -5.95 14.16
CA VAL A 159 -0.22 -6.04 12.96
C VAL A 159 -0.65 -4.67 12.49
N ILE A 160 -0.40 -4.35 11.22
CA ILE A 160 -0.95 -3.19 10.52
C ILE A 160 -1.89 -3.66 9.42
N VAL A 161 -3.03 -2.97 9.28
CA VAL A 161 -4.02 -3.27 8.23
C VAL A 161 -4.25 -2.09 7.30
N ASP A 162 -4.45 -2.43 6.01
CA ASP A 162 -5.01 -1.53 5.01
C ASP A 162 -6.52 -1.76 4.91
N ALA A 163 -7.28 -0.85 5.51
CA ALA A 163 -8.74 -0.86 5.54
C ALA A 163 -9.32 0.11 4.48
N ASP A 164 -9.06 -0.16 3.19
CA ASP A 164 -9.56 0.67 2.10
C ASP A 164 -11.09 0.62 1.97
N SER A 165 -11.66 -0.58 1.95
CA SER A 165 -13.11 -0.80 1.83
C SER A 165 -13.64 -1.47 3.09
N PHE A 166 -14.87 -1.10 3.50
CA PHE A 166 -15.49 -1.68 4.68
C PHE A 166 -15.63 -3.20 4.56
N SER A 167 -15.26 -3.90 5.61
CA SER A 167 -15.39 -5.33 5.79
C SER A 167 -15.84 -5.62 7.22
N SER A 168 -16.91 -6.42 7.37
CA SER A 168 -17.36 -6.92 8.67
C SER A 168 -16.29 -7.80 9.31
N GLU A 169 -15.64 -8.63 8.51
CA GLU A 169 -14.56 -9.53 8.95
C GLU A 169 -13.38 -8.75 9.54
N MET A 170 -13.06 -7.57 8.99
CA MET A 170 -12.03 -6.71 9.56
C MET A 170 -12.45 -6.16 10.93
N MET A 171 -13.72 -5.77 11.07
CA MET A 171 -14.26 -5.29 12.35
C MET A 171 -14.37 -6.41 13.39
N ASP A 172 -14.69 -7.64 12.97
CA ASP A 172 -14.73 -8.82 13.86
C ASP A 172 -13.33 -9.20 14.39
N ASN A 173 -12.26 -8.83 13.67
CA ASN A 173 -10.88 -9.09 14.05
C ASN A 173 -10.13 -7.85 14.59
N ILE A 174 -10.81 -6.74 14.83
CA ILE A 174 -10.20 -5.45 15.18
C ILE A 174 -9.32 -5.50 16.43
N GLN A 175 -9.64 -6.37 17.40
CA GLN A 175 -8.87 -6.56 18.63
C GLN A 175 -7.49 -7.15 18.41
N ASN A 176 -7.23 -7.74 17.24
CA ASN A 176 -5.94 -8.32 16.86
C ASN A 176 -5.06 -7.36 16.06
N ILE A 177 -5.56 -6.15 15.76
CA ILE A 177 -4.91 -5.12 14.97
C ILE A 177 -4.24 -4.12 15.90
N ASP A 178 -2.97 -3.81 15.67
CA ASP A 178 -2.24 -2.82 16.46
C ASP A 178 -2.30 -1.42 15.82
N VAL A 179 -2.25 -1.36 14.47
CA VAL A 179 -2.40 -0.13 13.69
C VAL A 179 -3.48 -0.32 12.64
N PHE A 180 -4.56 0.43 12.77
CA PHE A 180 -5.67 0.44 11.83
C PHE A 180 -5.61 1.71 10.97
N ILE A 181 -5.40 1.55 9.66
CA ILE A 181 -5.45 2.68 8.72
C ILE A 181 -6.56 2.44 7.72
N GLY A 182 -7.59 3.29 7.76
CA GLY A 182 -8.73 3.23 6.87
C GLY A 182 -8.76 4.37 5.85
N SER A 183 -9.50 4.15 4.76
CA SER A 183 -9.81 5.20 3.79
C SER A 183 -11.02 6.04 4.25
N GLU A 184 -11.26 7.17 3.58
CA GLU A 184 -12.50 7.94 3.74
C GLU A 184 -13.74 7.11 3.37
N PHE A 185 -13.61 6.14 2.44
CA PHE A 185 -14.70 5.22 2.10
C PHE A 185 -15.04 4.29 3.26
N PHE A 186 -14.02 3.71 3.90
CA PHE A 186 -14.21 2.89 5.10
C PHE A 186 -14.85 3.70 6.24
N TYR A 187 -14.33 4.91 6.47
CA TYR A 187 -14.87 5.81 7.48
C TYR A 187 -16.36 6.07 7.26
N ASN A 188 -16.76 6.46 6.04
CA ASN A 188 -18.14 6.78 5.69
C ASN A 188 -19.08 5.56 5.75
N ALA A 189 -18.56 4.35 5.57
CA ALA A 189 -19.34 3.13 5.73
C ALA A 189 -19.57 2.77 7.21
N LEU A 190 -18.59 3.10 8.07
CA LEU A 190 -18.63 2.77 9.49
C LEU A 190 -19.34 3.85 10.33
N PHE A 191 -19.15 5.13 9.99
CA PHE A 191 -19.65 6.27 10.74
C PHE A 191 -20.57 7.16 9.89
N ARG A 192 -21.61 7.71 10.54
CA ARG A 192 -22.57 8.59 9.87
C ARG A 192 -22.25 10.09 10.04
N ASP A 193 -21.43 10.41 11.01
CA ASP A 193 -20.99 11.79 11.30
C ASP A 193 -19.51 12.00 10.95
N LYS A 194 -19.06 13.23 11.01
CA LYS A 194 -17.67 13.64 10.75
C LYS A 194 -16.92 14.05 12.03
N ASP A 195 -17.39 13.58 13.19
CA ASP A 195 -16.63 13.74 14.43
C ASP A 195 -15.45 12.77 14.45
N TYR A 196 -14.41 13.16 13.70
CA TYR A 196 -13.22 12.34 13.50
C TYR A 196 -12.53 11.99 14.82
N GLU A 197 -12.41 12.95 15.73
CA GLU A 197 -11.77 12.73 17.02
C GLU A 197 -12.51 11.67 17.84
N LYS A 198 -13.80 11.84 18.06
CA LYS A 198 -14.65 10.90 18.80
C LYS A 198 -14.57 9.50 18.18
N ASN A 199 -14.70 9.42 16.84
CA ASN A 199 -14.78 8.16 16.12
C ASN A 199 -13.44 7.42 16.09
N CYS A 200 -12.30 8.12 15.91
CA CYS A 200 -10.96 7.53 16.03
C CYS A 200 -10.70 7.01 17.45
N ARG A 201 -11.03 7.80 18.49
CA ARG A 201 -10.90 7.36 19.90
C ARG A 201 -11.75 6.11 20.20
N ALA A 202 -12.98 6.06 19.66
CA ALA A 202 -13.86 4.91 19.85
C ALA A 202 -13.30 3.62 19.22
N LEU A 203 -12.59 3.72 18.09
CA LEU A 203 -11.92 2.57 17.49
C LEU A 203 -10.65 2.15 18.24
N CYS A 204 -9.85 3.10 18.73
CA CYS A 204 -8.70 2.79 19.59
C CYS A 204 -9.13 1.97 20.82
N GLY A 205 -10.28 2.25 21.39
CA GLY A 205 -10.83 1.47 22.53
C GLY A 205 -11.25 0.03 22.20
N LYS A 206 -11.22 -0.37 20.90
CA LYS A 206 -11.64 -1.72 20.47
C LYS A 206 -10.49 -2.68 20.19
N GLY A 207 -9.24 -2.21 20.23
CA GLY A 207 -8.06 -3.06 19.97
C GLY A 207 -6.85 -2.30 19.47
N PRO A 208 -6.94 -1.53 18.36
CA PRO A 208 -5.80 -0.80 17.84
C PRO A 208 -5.28 0.27 18.82
N SER A 209 -3.97 0.32 18.99
CA SER A 209 -3.34 1.42 19.72
C SER A 209 -3.25 2.70 18.87
N ILE A 210 -3.35 2.56 17.56
CA ILE A 210 -3.29 3.65 16.58
C ILE A 210 -4.39 3.43 15.54
N VAL A 211 -5.16 4.49 15.29
CA VAL A 211 -6.18 4.55 14.23
C VAL A 211 -5.94 5.76 13.37
N VAL A 212 -5.89 5.59 12.05
CA VAL A 212 -5.74 6.68 11.08
C VAL A 212 -6.79 6.54 9.98
N PHE A 213 -7.32 7.65 9.49
CA PHE A 213 -8.14 7.69 8.28
C PHE A 213 -7.53 8.65 7.27
N THR A 214 -7.23 8.13 6.08
CA THR A 214 -6.78 8.96 4.95
C THR A 214 -7.99 9.61 4.27
N LEU A 215 -7.88 10.91 3.99
CA LEU A 215 -8.95 11.76 3.47
C LEU A 215 -8.60 12.36 2.09
N GLY A 216 -7.77 11.66 1.30
CA GLY A 216 -7.32 12.10 -0.01
C GLY A 216 -6.59 13.45 0.04
N ALA A 217 -7.01 14.40 -0.78
CA ALA A 217 -6.39 15.73 -0.84
C ALA A 217 -6.48 16.54 0.47
N LYS A 218 -7.27 16.10 1.44
CA LYS A 218 -7.34 16.75 2.77
C LYS A 218 -6.25 16.23 3.73
N GLY A 219 -5.53 15.17 3.36
CA GLY A 219 -4.51 14.56 4.22
C GLY A 219 -5.05 13.39 5.04
N CYS A 220 -4.81 13.39 6.34
CA CYS A 220 -5.31 12.34 7.23
C CYS A 220 -5.64 12.85 8.63
N VAL A 221 -6.46 12.10 9.32
CA VAL A 221 -6.76 12.27 10.74
C VAL A 221 -6.47 10.98 11.48
N GLY A 222 -6.12 11.06 12.75
CA GLY A 222 -5.86 9.85 13.52
C GLY A 222 -5.89 10.08 15.02
N CYS A 223 -5.82 8.98 15.73
CA CYS A 223 -5.70 8.96 17.19
C CYS A 223 -4.76 7.83 17.60
N SER A 224 -3.94 8.08 18.57
CA SER A 224 -3.20 7.04 19.27
C SER A 224 -3.54 7.07 20.77
N LEU A 225 -3.34 5.94 21.44
CA LEU A 225 -3.49 5.87 22.90
C LEU A 225 -2.43 6.71 23.61
N GLU A 226 -1.28 6.94 22.99
CA GLU A 226 -0.14 7.66 23.56
C GLU A 226 -0.28 9.19 23.40
N GLU A 227 -0.56 9.67 22.18
CA GLU A 227 -0.55 11.10 21.84
C GLU A 227 -1.94 11.73 21.72
N GLY A 228 -3.00 10.92 21.70
CA GLY A 228 -4.36 11.39 21.45
C GLY A 228 -4.65 11.65 19.98
N TYR A 229 -5.59 12.57 19.71
CA TYR A 229 -6.03 12.92 18.36
C TYR A 229 -5.05 13.85 17.65
N PHE A 230 -4.90 13.64 16.33
CA PHE A 230 -4.10 14.50 15.46
C PHE A 230 -4.70 14.60 14.05
N GLU A 231 -4.35 15.68 13.37
CA GLU A 231 -4.66 15.92 11.96
C GLU A 231 -3.36 16.30 11.23
N ILE A 232 -3.19 15.78 10.03
CA ILE A 232 -2.08 16.08 9.13
C ILE A 232 -2.68 16.53 7.79
N PRO A 233 -2.54 17.79 7.40
CA PRO A 233 -2.97 18.25 6.09
C PRO A 233 -2.11 17.62 4.99
N SER A 234 -2.69 17.47 3.79
CA SER A 234 -1.92 17.08 2.62
C SER A 234 -0.90 18.17 2.25
N PHE A 235 0.17 17.77 1.59
CA PHE A 235 1.13 18.71 1.02
C PHE A 235 0.71 19.10 -0.40
N ASP A 236 1.01 20.33 -0.79
CA ASP A 236 0.77 20.82 -2.14
C ASP A 236 1.87 20.32 -3.07
N VAL A 237 1.49 19.52 -4.05
CA VAL A 237 2.39 18.96 -5.07
C VAL A 237 1.67 18.93 -6.44
N PRO A 238 2.42 18.97 -7.56
CA PRO A 238 1.83 18.79 -8.88
C PRO A 238 1.37 17.33 -9.07
N VAL A 239 0.10 17.04 -8.85
CA VAL A 239 -0.46 15.69 -8.95
C VAL A 239 -0.53 15.24 -10.41
N ALA A 240 0.08 14.09 -10.71
CA ALA A 240 -0.01 13.40 -11.99
C ALA A 240 -0.95 12.19 -11.92
N ASP A 241 -0.92 11.44 -10.78
CA ASP A 241 -1.72 10.23 -10.60
C ASP A 241 -1.83 9.86 -9.11
N THR A 242 -3.05 9.63 -8.64
CA THR A 242 -3.33 9.25 -7.24
C THR A 242 -3.41 7.73 -6.99
N VAL A 243 -3.22 6.90 -8.03
CA VAL A 243 -3.25 5.44 -7.91
C VAL A 243 -2.20 4.95 -6.90
N GLY A 244 -2.57 4.09 -5.96
CA GLY A 244 -1.67 3.53 -4.95
C GLY A 244 -1.23 4.50 -3.84
N ALA A 245 -1.74 5.73 -3.79
CA ALA A 245 -1.37 6.70 -2.76
C ALA A 245 -1.71 6.20 -1.34
N GLY A 246 -2.87 5.55 -1.17
CA GLY A 246 -3.27 4.91 0.09
C GLY A 246 -2.34 3.77 0.45
N ASP A 247 -2.10 2.86 -0.49
CA ASP A 247 -1.24 1.68 -0.27
C ASP A 247 0.16 2.11 0.21
N VAL A 248 0.74 3.11 -0.47
CA VAL A 248 2.06 3.67 -0.14
C VAL A 248 2.05 4.36 1.23
N PHE A 249 0.95 5.03 1.58
CA PHE A 249 0.78 5.62 2.92
C PHE A 249 0.95 4.58 4.03
N HIS A 250 0.32 3.41 3.90
CA HIS A 250 0.41 2.33 4.88
C HIS A 250 1.85 1.85 5.08
N GLY A 251 2.57 1.59 3.98
CA GLY A 251 3.97 1.18 4.04
C GLY A 251 4.87 2.25 4.66
N ALA A 252 4.70 3.50 4.29
CA ALA A 252 5.48 4.61 4.84
C ALA A 252 5.17 4.83 6.33
N TYR A 253 3.91 4.65 6.74
CA TYR A 253 3.50 4.77 8.13
C TYR A 253 4.23 3.77 9.05
N VAL A 254 4.23 2.48 8.65
CA VAL A 254 4.91 1.45 9.44
C VAL A 254 6.42 1.69 9.51
N VAL A 255 7.04 2.17 8.42
CA VAL A 255 8.47 2.53 8.46
C VAL A 255 8.72 3.70 9.40
N GLY A 256 7.86 4.70 9.44
CA GLY A 256 7.94 5.78 10.43
C GLY A 256 7.97 5.24 11.86
N LEU A 257 7.07 4.34 12.20
CA LEU A 257 7.04 3.68 13.52
C LEU A 257 8.30 2.83 13.80
N LEU A 258 8.81 2.11 12.79
CA LEU A 258 10.07 1.34 12.88
C LEU A 258 11.28 2.23 13.14
N ARG A 259 11.28 3.44 12.64
CA ARG A 259 12.35 4.44 12.86
C ARG A 259 12.16 5.22 14.17
N GLY A 260 11.16 4.88 14.99
CA GLY A 260 10.91 5.49 16.29
C GLY A 260 10.20 6.84 16.23
N LEU A 261 9.59 7.19 15.09
CA LEU A 261 8.73 8.36 15.00
C LEU A 261 7.45 8.13 15.80
N SER A 262 6.94 9.21 16.41
CA SER A 262 5.63 9.18 17.05
C SER A 262 4.51 8.91 16.03
N PRO A 263 3.33 8.45 16.46
CA PRO A 263 2.19 8.21 15.55
C PRO A 263 1.84 9.40 14.65
N LYS A 264 1.91 10.61 15.18
CA LYS A 264 1.67 11.84 14.41
C LYS A 264 2.78 12.13 13.40
N GLU A 265 4.05 11.94 13.80
CA GLU A 265 5.19 12.12 12.90
C GLU A 265 5.21 11.06 11.79
N ALA A 266 4.87 9.80 12.10
CA ALA A 266 4.70 8.73 11.12
C ALA A 266 3.60 9.07 10.11
N ALA A 267 2.48 9.65 10.55
CA ALA A 267 1.43 10.14 9.65
C ALA A 267 1.92 11.27 8.73
N ARG A 268 2.73 12.20 9.26
CA ARG A 268 3.33 13.28 8.46
C ARG A 268 4.31 12.73 7.42
N LEU A 269 5.16 11.77 7.80
CA LEU A 269 6.05 11.06 6.89
C LEU A 269 5.25 10.37 5.77
N ALA A 270 4.24 9.58 6.14
CA ALA A 270 3.41 8.82 5.19
C ALA A 270 2.66 9.74 4.22
N THR A 271 2.15 10.88 4.70
CA THR A 271 1.55 11.90 3.85
C THR A 271 2.56 12.46 2.84
N GLY A 272 3.80 12.77 3.28
CA GLY A 272 4.86 13.25 2.40
C GLY A 272 5.25 12.24 1.33
N VAL A 273 5.42 10.96 1.70
CA VAL A 273 5.73 9.88 0.76
C VAL A 273 4.61 9.72 -0.29
N SER A 274 3.36 9.71 0.15
CA SER A 274 2.20 9.61 -0.73
C SER A 274 2.07 10.80 -1.68
N CYS A 275 2.33 12.02 -1.20
CA CYS A 275 2.32 13.22 -2.04
C CYS A 275 3.41 13.17 -3.11
N ILE A 276 4.65 12.83 -2.76
CA ILE A 276 5.75 12.66 -3.74
C ILE A 276 5.37 11.60 -4.76
N LYS A 277 4.86 10.44 -4.33
CA LYS A 277 4.41 9.36 -5.21
C LYS A 277 3.37 9.88 -6.22
N CYS A 278 2.43 10.69 -5.79
CA CYS A 278 1.38 11.24 -6.66
C CYS A 278 1.89 12.18 -7.76
N THR A 279 3.14 12.64 -7.71
CA THR A 279 3.74 13.47 -8.78
C THR A 279 4.11 12.67 -10.04
N ARG A 280 3.97 11.35 -10.02
CA ARG A 280 4.29 10.45 -11.14
C ARG A 280 3.17 9.43 -11.38
N ILE A 281 3.09 8.93 -12.62
CA ILE A 281 2.10 7.95 -13.05
C ILE A 281 2.30 6.59 -12.38
N GLY A 282 1.20 5.95 -12.02
CA GLY A 282 1.13 4.59 -11.47
C GLY A 282 1.39 4.51 -9.98
N GLY A 283 1.25 3.30 -9.42
CA GLY A 283 1.26 3.06 -7.97
C GLY A 283 2.64 3.06 -7.32
N ARG A 284 3.72 2.78 -8.07
CA ARG A 284 5.04 2.49 -7.49
C ARG A 284 6.17 3.38 -8.00
N ALA A 285 6.13 3.83 -9.26
CA ALA A 285 7.24 4.55 -9.88
C ALA A 285 7.65 5.82 -9.12
N GLY A 286 6.67 6.54 -8.57
CA GLY A 286 6.87 7.79 -7.84
C GLY A 286 7.27 7.63 -6.36
N ILE A 287 7.38 6.42 -5.81
CA ILE A 287 7.69 6.23 -4.39
C ILE A 287 9.12 6.73 -4.10
N PRO A 288 9.33 7.72 -3.20
CA PRO A 288 10.66 8.23 -2.87
C PRO A 288 11.45 7.23 -2.02
N ASP A 289 12.76 7.44 -1.92
CA ASP A 289 13.56 6.86 -0.84
C ASP A 289 13.48 7.73 0.44
N TRP A 290 14.15 7.25 1.49
CA TRP A 290 14.16 7.92 2.78
C TRP A 290 14.74 9.34 2.71
N ASP A 291 15.87 9.52 2.05
CA ASP A 291 16.57 10.81 1.99
C ASP A 291 15.77 11.84 1.21
N THR A 292 15.16 11.43 0.10
CA THR A 292 14.28 12.28 -0.71
C THR A 292 13.07 12.79 0.10
N VAL A 293 12.38 11.91 0.84
CA VAL A 293 11.23 12.35 1.64
C VAL A 293 11.66 13.21 2.83
N GLN A 294 12.79 12.91 3.49
CA GLN A 294 13.28 13.73 4.58
C GLN A 294 13.65 15.15 4.11
N LYS A 295 14.33 15.25 2.95
CA LYS A 295 14.63 16.55 2.32
C LYS A 295 13.34 17.32 2.04
N TYR A 296 12.37 16.64 1.41
CA TYR A 296 11.07 17.26 1.10
C TYR A 296 10.34 17.80 2.35
N LEU A 297 10.28 17.00 3.41
CA LEU A 297 9.61 17.42 4.65
C LEU A 297 10.29 18.59 5.36
N GLN A 298 11.59 18.80 5.09
CA GLN A 298 12.37 19.91 5.67
C GLN A 298 12.34 21.16 4.79
N THR A 299 12.42 21.01 3.47
CA THR A 299 12.67 22.13 2.54
C THR A 299 11.51 22.41 1.58
N GLY A 300 10.59 21.47 1.40
CA GLY A 300 9.57 21.50 0.34
C GLY A 300 10.08 21.10 -1.05
N GLU A 301 11.38 20.80 -1.20
CA GLU A 301 11.99 20.44 -2.48
C GLU A 301 12.05 18.91 -2.66
N ILE A 302 11.66 18.44 -3.85
CA ILE A 302 11.73 17.02 -4.23
C ILE A 302 12.90 16.81 -5.18
N ASP A 303 13.79 15.87 -4.86
CA ASP A 303 14.76 15.38 -5.80
C ASP A 303 14.16 14.25 -6.65
N TYR A 304 13.94 14.55 -7.92
CA TYR A 304 13.32 13.61 -8.85
C TYR A 304 14.32 12.69 -9.57
N THR A 305 15.62 12.84 -9.37
CA THR A 305 16.65 12.17 -10.17
C THR A 305 16.46 10.66 -10.24
N GLU A 306 16.32 10.00 -9.09
CA GLU A 306 16.13 8.55 -9.02
C GLU A 306 14.69 8.14 -9.36
N ILE A 307 13.73 8.96 -8.97
CA ILE A 307 12.30 8.75 -9.27
C ILE A 307 12.10 8.72 -10.80
N ASP A 308 12.66 9.68 -11.54
CA ASP A 308 12.48 9.78 -12.99
C ASP A 308 13.17 8.63 -13.76
N GLN A 309 14.32 8.14 -13.30
CA GLN A 309 14.94 6.92 -13.83
C GLN A 309 14.02 5.70 -13.70
N ARG A 310 13.32 5.58 -12.57
CA ARG A 310 12.39 4.49 -12.32
C ARG A 310 11.10 4.64 -13.14
N VAL A 311 10.60 5.87 -13.31
CA VAL A 311 9.48 6.17 -14.21
C VAL A 311 9.82 5.76 -15.64
N GLU A 312 11.01 6.10 -16.12
CA GLU A 312 11.48 5.68 -17.45
C GLU A 312 11.56 4.16 -17.58
N PHE A 313 12.08 3.48 -16.56
CA PHE A 313 12.15 2.02 -16.54
C PHE A 313 10.78 1.37 -16.73
N TYR A 314 9.78 1.75 -15.92
CA TYR A 314 8.43 1.21 -16.00
C TYR A 314 7.63 1.70 -17.21
N GLY A 315 8.01 2.82 -17.83
CA GLY A 315 7.38 3.39 -19.01
C GLY A 315 7.68 2.67 -20.32
N ARG A 316 8.75 1.87 -20.38
CA ARG A 316 9.21 1.27 -21.65
C ARG A 316 8.30 0.13 -22.10
N LYS A 317 8.20 -0.92 -21.32
CA LYS A 317 7.36 -2.12 -21.54
C LYS A 317 7.36 -2.97 -20.29
N LEU A 318 6.54 -4.01 -20.27
CA LEU A 318 6.61 -5.02 -19.23
C LEU A 318 8.04 -5.62 -19.20
N GLN A 319 8.71 -5.48 -18.08
CA GLN A 319 10.09 -5.94 -17.90
C GLN A 319 10.09 -7.33 -17.28
N LEU A 320 10.43 -8.34 -18.07
CA LEU A 320 10.52 -9.76 -17.65
C LEU A 320 11.93 -10.12 -17.23
#